data_ff8d05ec264c17937bb0a824e7ed6da5
#
_entry.id   ff8d05ec264c17937bb0a824e7ed6da5
#
_cell.length_a   1.000
_cell.length_b   1.000
_cell.length_c   1.000
_cell.angle_alpha   90.00
_cell.angle_beta   90.00
_cell.angle_gamma   90.00
#
_symmetry.space_group_name_H-M   'P 1'
#
loop_
_entity.id
_entity.type
_entity.pdbx_description
1 polymer ?
#
loop_
_entity_poly.entity_id
_entity_poly.type
_entity_poly.pdbx_seq_one_letter_code
_entity_poly.pdbx_strand_id
1 'polypeptide(L)'
;MNLLPDADLFFLEKKKLVKRNVHSLFEGKDVLLVSVCGAFTPPCTEMVKEYEALYDTFVKETIVDDIYVVSMNDSFVMDKWWKSMKIKKCKYLPDGNGAYILRLAKQGGMAAHQCSVKMYNKGMGVRGWRWVLLIENNIQMVYLEEETPDGAGTRDNLPNDPFELTHAQQMLDLLKNRDQVEHIKEINAASANENLELPGQVLADFEHKTM
;
A
#
# COMPACT_ATOMS: atom_id res chain seq x y z
N MET A 1 -13.71 13.21 -5.03
CA MET A 1 -14.01 11.89 -4.38
C MET A 1 -12.77 11.01 -4.60
N ASN A 2 -12.10 10.57 -3.55
CA ASN A 2 -10.83 9.82 -3.62
C ASN A 2 -11.05 8.34 -3.97
N LEU A 3 -11.63 8.07 -5.14
CA LEU A 3 -11.87 6.70 -5.60
C LEU A 3 -10.52 5.99 -5.84
N LEU A 4 -10.44 4.69 -5.56
CA LEU A 4 -9.28 3.89 -5.92
C LEU A 4 -9.13 3.75 -7.43
N PRO A 5 -7.89 3.62 -7.94
CA PRO A 5 -7.69 3.24 -9.34
C PRO A 5 -8.21 1.83 -9.61
N ASP A 6 -8.82 1.66 -10.76
CA ASP A 6 -9.19 0.33 -11.23
C ASP A 6 -7.96 -0.36 -11.84
N ALA A 7 -7.70 -1.59 -11.44
CA ALA A 7 -6.61 -2.41 -11.94
C ALA A 7 -6.92 -3.90 -11.89
N ASP A 8 -6.45 -4.61 -12.90
CA ASP A 8 -6.46 -6.07 -12.94
C ASP A 8 -5.11 -6.60 -12.46
N LEU A 9 -5.12 -7.45 -11.44
CA LEU A 9 -3.95 -8.12 -10.91
C LEU A 9 -4.03 -9.63 -11.14
N PHE A 10 -2.87 -10.30 -11.17
CA PHE A 10 -2.78 -11.72 -11.45
C PHE A 10 -2.40 -12.49 -10.19
N PHE A 11 -3.30 -13.33 -9.70
CA PHE A 11 -3.15 -14.13 -8.49
C PHE A 11 -2.75 -15.57 -8.83
N LEU A 12 -1.95 -16.20 -7.98
CA LEU A 12 -1.63 -17.62 -8.11
C LEU A 12 -2.65 -18.47 -7.36
N GLU A 13 -3.63 -19.04 -8.08
CA GLU A 13 -4.65 -19.93 -7.52
C GLU A 13 -4.49 -21.35 -8.10
N LYS A 14 -4.33 -22.34 -7.24
CA LYS A 14 -4.16 -23.75 -7.65
C LYS A 14 -3.10 -23.93 -8.76
N LYS A 15 -1.97 -23.23 -8.63
CA LYS A 15 -0.85 -23.21 -9.60
C LYS A 15 -1.17 -22.57 -10.96
N LYS A 16 -2.27 -21.84 -11.10
CA LYS A 16 -2.64 -21.09 -12.31
C LYS A 16 -2.71 -19.61 -11.99
N LEU A 17 -2.35 -18.78 -12.97
CA LEU A 17 -2.55 -17.35 -12.87
C LEU A 17 -4.02 -17.01 -13.18
N VAL A 18 -4.68 -16.37 -12.23
CA VAL A 18 -6.07 -15.93 -12.33
C VAL A 18 -6.10 -14.41 -12.23
N LYS A 19 -6.75 -13.77 -13.19
CA LYS A 19 -6.94 -12.32 -13.20
C LYS A 19 -8.06 -11.94 -12.25
N ARG A 20 -7.82 -10.94 -11.38
CA ARG A 20 -8.81 -10.37 -10.47
C ARG A 20 -8.76 -8.86 -10.54
N ASN A 21 -9.92 -8.24 -10.55
CA ASN A 21 -10.08 -6.79 -10.53
C ASN A 21 -10.07 -6.28 -9.09
N VAL A 22 -9.31 -5.20 -8.81
CA VAL A 22 -9.16 -4.65 -7.45
C VAL A 22 -10.46 -4.10 -6.91
N HIS A 23 -11.24 -3.35 -7.71
CA HIS A 23 -12.54 -2.84 -7.28
C HIS A 23 -13.48 -3.96 -6.85
N SER A 24 -13.53 -5.06 -7.62
CA SER A 24 -14.37 -6.22 -7.28
C SER A 24 -13.91 -6.95 -6.01
N LEU A 25 -12.62 -6.88 -5.67
CA LEU A 25 -12.10 -7.46 -4.42
C LEU A 25 -12.53 -6.66 -3.19
N PHE A 26 -12.69 -5.34 -3.34
CA PHE A 26 -12.99 -4.40 -2.25
C PHE A 26 -14.44 -3.92 -2.23
N GLU A 27 -15.25 -4.31 -3.23
CA GLU A 27 -16.65 -3.91 -3.32
C GLU A 27 -17.43 -4.30 -2.06
N GLY A 28 -18.08 -3.30 -1.44
CA GLY A 28 -18.88 -3.49 -0.23
C GLY A 28 -18.08 -3.85 1.02
N LYS A 29 -16.77 -3.57 1.06
CA LYS A 29 -15.90 -3.89 2.19
C LYS A 29 -15.11 -2.67 2.65
N ASP A 30 -14.79 -2.69 3.92
CA ASP A 30 -13.84 -1.81 4.55
C ASP A 30 -12.50 -2.54 4.68
N VAL A 31 -11.53 -2.11 3.88
CA VAL A 31 -10.25 -2.81 3.69
C VAL A 31 -9.11 -1.98 4.23
N LEU A 32 -8.24 -2.61 5.01
CA LEU A 32 -6.95 -2.04 5.35
C LEU A 32 -5.92 -2.54 4.33
N LEU A 33 -5.43 -1.62 3.50
CA LEU A 33 -4.42 -1.90 2.49
C LEU A 33 -3.04 -1.46 3.00
N VAL A 34 -2.15 -2.43 3.18
CA VAL A 34 -0.79 -2.26 3.67
C VAL A 34 0.19 -2.37 2.51
N SER A 35 0.99 -1.35 2.25
CA SER A 35 2.00 -1.38 1.19
C SER A 35 3.38 -1.68 1.72
N VAL A 36 4.12 -2.47 0.97
CA VAL A 36 5.50 -2.85 1.30
C VAL A 36 6.43 -2.69 0.10
N CYS A 37 7.68 -2.33 0.36
CA CYS A 37 8.69 -2.11 -0.69
C CYS A 37 9.03 -3.39 -1.44
N GLY A 38 8.97 -4.53 -0.78
CA GLY A 38 9.26 -5.80 -1.43
C GLY A 38 9.18 -7.00 -0.51
N ALA A 39 8.79 -8.13 -1.08
CA ALA A 39 8.83 -9.42 -0.41
C ALA A 39 10.24 -9.75 0.08
N PHE A 40 10.33 -10.44 1.21
CA PHE A 40 11.57 -10.87 1.87
C PHE A 40 12.46 -9.76 2.45
N THR A 41 12.13 -8.48 2.29
CA THR A 41 12.88 -7.42 2.99
C THR A 41 12.58 -7.46 4.49
N PRO A 42 13.59 -7.21 5.37
CA PRO A 42 13.41 -7.38 6.82
C PRO A 42 12.27 -6.54 7.40
N PRO A 43 12.21 -5.20 7.23
CA PRO A 43 11.14 -4.39 7.83
C PRO A 43 9.76 -4.74 7.26
N CYS A 44 9.65 -5.03 5.95
CA CYS A 44 8.38 -5.44 5.37
C CYS A 44 7.91 -6.81 5.88
N THR A 45 8.85 -7.72 6.16
CA THR A 45 8.53 -9.04 6.73
C THR A 45 8.01 -8.91 8.17
N GLU A 46 8.59 -8.02 8.95
CA GLU A 46 8.15 -7.70 10.31
C GLU A 46 6.75 -7.07 10.28
N MET A 47 6.57 -6.03 9.48
CA MET A 47 5.29 -5.34 9.28
C MET A 47 4.15 -6.31 8.96
N VAL A 48 4.32 -7.20 7.99
CA VAL A 48 3.27 -8.16 7.62
C VAL A 48 2.94 -9.13 8.76
N LYS A 49 3.94 -9.57 9.53
CA LYS A 49 3.71 -10.45 10.70
C LYS A 49 2.94 -9.75 11.81
N GLU A 50 3.16 -8.47 12.03
CA GLU A 50 2.40 -7.68 13.01
C GLU A 50 0.92 -7.59 12.60
N TYR A 51 0.62 -7.27 11.33
CA TYR A 51 -0.75 -7.24 10.82
C TYR A 51 -1.42 -8.61 10.88
N GLU A 52 -0.71 -9.68 10.57
CA GLU A 52 -1.23 -11.05 10.72
C GLU A 52 -1.57 -11.38 12.18
N ALA A 53 -0.71 -11.00 13.12
CA ALA A 53 -0.90 -11.25 14.54
C ALA A 53 -2.13 -10.51 15.11
N LEU A 54 -2.37 -9.29 14.65
CA LEU A 54 -3.48 -8.44 15.10
C LEU A 54 -4.74 -8.53 14.21
N TYR A 55 -4.75 -9.36 13.18
CA TYR A 55 -5.85 -9.44 12.21
C TYR A 55 -7.23 -9.58 12.87
N ASP A 56 -7.41 -10.54 13.79
CA ASP A 56 -8.71 -10.78 14.44
C ASP A 56 -9.14 -9.59 15.31
N THR A 57 -8.17 -8.87 15.88
CA THR A 57 -8.44 -7.66 16.67
C THR A 57 -8.91 -6.53 15.77
N PHE A 58 -8.30 -6.33 14.61
CA PHE A 58 -8.77 -5.36 13.61
C PHE A 58 -10.20 -5.65 13.20
N VAL A 59 -10.50 -6.88 12.78
CA VAL A 59 -11.84 -7.26 12.32
C VAL A 59 -12.89 -7.16 13.41
N LYS A 60 -12.53 -7.44 14.68
CA LYS A 60 -13.47 -7.44 15.81
C LYS A 60 -13.71 -6.06 16.41
N GLU A 61 -12.66 -5.22 16.47
CA GLU A 61 -12.67 -4.00 17.28
C GLU A 61 -12.66 -2.71 16.46
N THR A 62 -12.57 -2.80 15.13
CA THR A 62 -12.62 -1.67 14.21
C THR A 62 -13.64 -1.90 13.09
N ILE A 63 -13.69 -1.00 12.11
CA ILE A 63 -14.54 -1.14 10.92
C ILE A 63 -13.95 -2.06 9.84
N VAL A 64 -12.71 -2.54 10.00
CA VAL A 64 -11.98 -3.28 8.98
C VAL A 64 -12.56 -4.68 8.80
N ASP A 65 -12.98 -5.01 7.59
CA ASP A 65 -13.43 -6.35 7.22
C ASP A 65 -12.27 -7.28 6.83
N ASP A 66 -11.20 -6.70 6.26
CA ASP A 66 -10.10 -7.49 5.69
C ASP A 66 -8.80 -6.69 5.61
N ILE A 67 -7.66 -7.38 5.65
CA ILE A 67 -6.34 -6.78 5.49
C ILE A 67 -5.66 -7.35 4.26
N TYR A 68 -5.30 -6.46 3.33
CA TYR A 68 -4.53 -6.81 2.14
C TYR A 68 -3.16 -6.16 2.18
N VAL A 69 -2.15 -6.89 1.73
CA VAL A 69 -0.78 -6.37 1.59
C VAL A 69 -0.42 -6.29 0.11
N VAL A 70 -0.16 -5.08 -0.38
CA VAL A 70 0.24 -4.84 -1.76
C VAL A 70 1.75 -4.73 -1.89
N SER A 71 2.30 -5.36 -2.92
CA SER A 71 3.71 -5.26 -3.29
C SER A 71 3.88 -5.32 -4.80
N MET A 72 4.85 -4.56 -5.33
CA MET A 72 5.27 -4.65 -6.74
C MET A 72 6.14 -5.91 -6.98
N ASN A 73 5.67 -7.02 -6.43
CA ASN A 73 6.18 -8.36 -6.69
C ASN A 73 5.08 -9.18 -7.38
N ASP A 74 5.48 -10.12 -8.22
CA ASP A 74 4.55 -11.04 -8.86
C ASP A 74 3.96 -12.06 -7.89
N SER A 75 2.92 -12.75 -8.33
CA SER A 75 2.19 -13.70 -7.49
C SER A 75 2.99 -14.94 -7.09
N PHE A 76 4.02 -15.34 -7.84
CA PHE A 76 4.87 -16.48 -7.44
C PHE A 76 5.77 -16.09 -6.28
N VAL A 77 6.34 -14.88 -6.31
CA VAL A 77 7.14 -14.33 -5.22
C VAL A 77 6.27 -14.13 -3.98
N MET A 78 5.08 -13.53 -4.13
CA MET A 78 4.16 -13.28 -3.03
C MET A 78 3.67 -14.58 -2.38
N ASP A 79 3.28 -15.59 -3.16
CA ASP A 79 2.87 -16.90 -2.64
C ASP A 79 3.99 -17.58 -1.84
N LYS A 80 5.22 -17.53 -2.35
CA LYS A 80 6.37 -18.12 -1.66
C LYS A 80 6.67 -17.39 -0.35
N TRP A 81 6.60 -16.07 -0.37
CA TRP A 81 6.83 -15.23 0.80
C TRP A 81 5.77 -15.49 1.87
N TRP A 82 4.48 -15.49 1.50
CA TRP A 82 3.36 -15.81 2.40
C TRP A 82 3.53 -17.15 3.10
N LYS A 83 3.88 -18.19 2.33
CA LYS A 83 4.14 -19.54 2.86
C LYS A 83 5.33 -19.56 3.81
N SER A 84 6.41 -18.83 3.52
CA SER A 84 7.60 -18.79 4.38
C SER A 84 7.32 -18.15 5.74
N MET A 85 6.42 -17.16 5.80
CA MET A 85 5.98 -16.49 7.03
C MET A 85 4.83 -17.22 7.73
N LYS A 86 4.21 -18.21 7.08
CA LYS A 86 3.00 -18.92 7.56
C LYS A 86 1.78 -18.00 7.74
N ILE A 87 1.65 -16.96 6.93
CA ILE A 87 0.50 -16.06 6.93
C ILE A 87 -0.75 -16.83 6.51
N LYS A 88 -1.86 -16.61 7.21
CA LYS A 88 -3.13 -17.35 7.02
C LYS A 88 -4.34 -16.45 6.84
N LYS A 89 -4.35 -15.27 7.47
CA LYS A 89 -5.50 -14.36 7.54
C LYS A 89 -5.34 -13.19 6.60
N CYS A 90 -4.24 -12.45 6.70
CA CYS A 90 -3.92 -11.40 5.76
C CYS A 90 -3.83 -11.95 4.33
N LYS A 91 -4.26 -11.16 3.37
CA LYS A 91 -4.23 -11.48 1.94
C LYS A 91 -3.15 -10.66 1.23
N TYR A 92 -2.61 -11.15 0.13
CA TYR A 92 -1.67 -10.37 -0.67
C TYR A 92 -2.30 -9.88 -1.97
N LEU A 93 -1.85 -8.71 -2.44
CA LEU A 93 -2.12 -8.12 -3.74
C LEU A 93 -0.84 -8.09 -4.55
N PRO A 94 -0.66 -8.99 -5.53
CA PRO A 94 0.56 -9.08 -6.32
C PRO A 94 0.54 -8.09 -7.47
N ASP A 95 1.11 -6.92 -7.28
CA ASP A 95 1.20 -5.86 -8.30
C ASP A 95 2.53 -5.93 -9.09
N GLY A 96 2.86 -7.10 -9.62
CA GLY A 96 4.14 -7.35 -10.30
C GLY A 96 4.40 -6.45 -11.50
N ASN A 97 3.37 -5.93 -12.13
CA ASN A 97 3.46 -4.96 -13.22
C ASN A 97 3.48 -3.50 -12.75
N GLY A 98 3.30 -3.24 -11.46
CA GLY A 98 3.12 -1.90 -10.92
C GLY A 98 1.80 -1.23 -11.35
N ALA A 99 0.87 -1.99 -11.91
CA ALA A 99 -0.33 -1.46 -12.54
C ALA A 99 -1.26 -0.74 -11.55
N TYR A 100 -1.30 -1.20 -10.31
CA TYR A 100 -2.12 -0.61 -9.26
C TYR A 100 -1.41 0.55 -8.56
N ILE A 101 -0.20 0.31 -8.03
CA ILE A 101 0.55 1.32 -7.27
C ILE A 101 0.89 2.54 -8.14
N LEU A 102 1.30 2.35 -9.41
CA LEU A 102 1.60 3.48 -10.29
C LEU A 102 0.36 4.25 -10.72
N ARG A 103 -0.79 3.60 -10.84
CA ARG A 103 -2.07 4.29 -11.07
C ARG A 103 -2.51 5.06 -9.82
N LEU A 104 -2.35 4.48 -8.64
CA LEU A 104 -2.63 5.15 -7.37
C LEU A 104 -1.78 6.43 -7.24
N ALA A 105 -0.48 6.35 -7.55
CA ALA A 105 0.42 7.50 -7.58
C ALA A 105 0.03 8.58 -8.59
N LYS A 106 -0.58 8.19 -9.72
CA LYS A 106 -0.94 9.11 -10.82
C LYS A 106 -2.33 9.72 -10.67
N GLN A 107 -3.28 8.98 -10.12
CA GLN A 107 -4.70 9.36 -10.15
C GLN A 107 -5.04 10.54 -9.23
N GLY A 108 -4.17 10.90 -8.33
CA GLY A 108 -4.47 11.87 -7.28
C GLY A 108 -5.15 11.24 -6.05
N GLY A 109 -5.47 12.05 -5.08
CA GLY A 109 -5.98 11.59 -3.80
C GLY A 109 -4.88 11.49 -2.74
N MET A 110 -5.21 10.92 -1.60
CA MET A 110 -4.35 10.91 -0.42
C MET A 110 -2.99 10.25 -0.64
N ALA A 111 -2.95 9.18 -1.43
CA ALA A 111 -1.74 8.41 -1.71
C ALA A 111 -0.97 8.85 -2.98
N ALA A 112 -1.40 9.93 -3.66
CA ALA A 112 -0.96 10.24 -5.02
C ALA A 112 0.55 10.46 -5.18
N HIS A 113 1.18 11.15 -4.25
CA HIS A 113 2.56 11.60 -4.45
C HIS A 113 3.62 10.75 -3.77
N GLN A 114 3.21 9.93 -2.83
CA GLN A 114 4.13 9.29 -1.90
C GLN A 114 4.04 7.77 -1.88
N CYS A 115 3.07 7.17 -2.55
CA CYS A 115 2.86 5.73 -2.53
C CYS A 115 3.90 4.92 -3.31
N SER A 116 4.75 5.55 -4.14
CA SER A 116 5.81 4.87 -4.87
C SER A 116 7.17 5.52 -4.68
N VAL A 117 8.22 4.72 -4.80
CA VAL A 117 9.62 5.12 -4.58
C VAL A 117 10.55 4.54 -5.64
N LYS A 118 11.56 5.32 -6.05
CA LYS A 118 12.62 4.88 -6.96
C LYS A 118 13.77 4.29 -6.15
N MET A 119 14.01 2.99 -6.27
CA MET A 119 15.04 2.24 -5.53
C MET A 119 16.09 1.65 -6.49
N TYR A 120 16.50 2.43 -7.50
CA TYR A 120 17.43 1.98 -8.55
C TYR A 120 18.82 1.66 -8.01
N ASN A 121 19.32 2.45 -7.06
CA ASN A 121 20.60 2.24 -6.38
C ASN A 121 20.68 0.93 -5.58
N LYS A 122 19.53 0.29 -5.35
CA LYS A 122 19.41 -1.03 -4.69
C LYS A 122 19.08 -2.16 -5.66
N GLY A 123 19.00 -1.85 -6.95
CA GLY A 123 18.61 -2.84 -7.96
C GLY A 123 17.15 -3.28 -7.84
N MET A 124 16.30 -2.51 -7.14
CA MET A 124 14.89 -2.87 -6.92
C MET A 124 13.94 -2.17 -7.90
N GLY A 125 14.43 -1.15 -8.64
CA GLY A 125 13.61 -0.37 -9.56
C GLY A 125 12.59 0.51 -8.84
N VAL A 126 11.40 0.68 -9.43
CA VAL A 126 10.28 1.36 -8.79
C VAL A 126 9.54 0.40 -7.88
N ARG A 127 9.18 0.84 -6.69
CA ARG A 127 8.46 0.05 -5.67
C ARG A 127 7.35 0.86 -5.03
N GLY A 128 6.40 0.17 -4.37
CA GLY A 128 5.56 0.80 -3.38
C GLY A 128 6.40 1.24 -2.19
N TRP A 129 6.06 2.37 -1.56
CA TRP A 129 6.63 2.71 -0.26
C TRP A 129 5.89 1.99 0.87
N ARG A 130 6.37 2.11 2.10
CA ARG A 130 5.61 1.61 3.27
C ARG A 130 4.56 2.64 3.64
N TRP A 131 3.34 2.27 3.46
CA TRP A 131 2.16 3.04 3.84
C TRP A 131 0.98 2.12 4.14
N VAL A 132 0.00 2.67 4.81
CA VAL A 132 -1.27 2.02 5.13
C VAL A 132 -2.40 2.92 4.69
N LEU A 133 -3.39 2.35 4.03
CA LEU A 133 -4.56 3.05 3.51
C LEU A 133 -5.83 2.33 4.00
N LEU A 134 -6.68 3.05 4.75
CA LEU A 134 -8.04 2.61 5.01
C LEU A 134 -8.90 2.93 3.80
N ILE A 135 -9.62 1.94 3.33
CA ILE A 135 -10.50 1.97 2.16
C ILE A 135 -11.89 1.58 2.61
N GLU A 136 -12.88 2.44 2.37
CA GLU A 136 -14.30 2.14 2.58
C GLU A 136 -14.98 2.05 1.20
N ASN A 137 -15.41 0.86 0.83
CA ASN A 137 -16.10 0.60 -0.46
C ASN A 137 -15.40 1.27 -1.67
N ASN A 138 -14.12 0.98 -1.89
CA ASN A 138 -13.28 1.56 -2.94
C ASN A 138 -12.98 3.07 -2.82
N ILE A 139 -13.25 3.71 -1.69
CA ILE A 139 -12.92 5.11 -1.42
C ILE A 139 -11.78 5.18 -0.42
N GLN A 140 -10.76 5.99 -0.71
CA GLN A 140 -9.63 6.24 0.20
C GLN A 140 -10.09 7.12 1.36
N MET A 141 -9.90 6.67 2.60
CA MET A 141 -10.40 7.33 3.80
C MET A 141 -9.30 7.86 4.71
N VAL A 142 -8.29 7.05 5.02
CA VAL A 142 -7.17 7.40 5.89
C VAL A 142 -5.89 6.88 5.28
N TYR A 143 -4.87 7.73 5.17
CA TYR A 143 -3.56 7.39 4.64
C TYR A 143 -2.48 7.75 5.64
N LEU A 144 -1.63 6.79 5.97
CA LEU A 144 -0.42 6.97 6.76
C LEU A 144 0.77 6.37 6.01
N GLU A 145 1.93 7.00 6.11
CA GLU A 145 3.16 6.50 5.50
C GLU A 145 4.36 6.69 6.41
N GLU A 146 5.39 5.89 6.18
CA GLU A 146 6.68 6.12 6.81
C GLU A 146 7.32 7.38 6.25
N GLU A 147 7.77 8.25 7.15
CA GLU A 147 8.51 9.44 6.77
C GLU A 147 9.92 9.08 6.27
N THR A 148 10.49 9.94 5.46
CA THR A 148 11.89 9.85 5.11
C THR A 148 12.72 10.68 6.09
N PRO A 149 13.81 10.15 6.64
CA PRO A 149 14.58 10.82 7.69
C PRO A 149 15.11 12.21 7.34
N ASP A 150 15.24 12.51 6.04
CA ASP A 150 15.80 13.76 5.53
C ASP A 150 14.77 14.73 4.96
N GLY A 151 13.49 14.37 4.95
CA GLY A 151 12.43 15.18 4.35
C GLY A 151 12.62 15.46 2.84
N ALA A 152 13.66 14.90 2.24
CA ALA A 152 14.11 15.22 0.88
C ALA A 152 13.50 14.28 -0.18
N GLY A 153 12.63 13.36 0.21
CA GLY A 153 12.01 12.41 -0.72
C GLY A 153 12.95 11.32 -1.24
N THR A 154 14.17 11.26 -0.74
CA THR A 154 15.09 10.14 -0.99
C THR A 154 14.74 8.97 -0.09
N ARG A 155 13.67 8.28 -0.40
CA ARG A 155 13.21 7.07 0.27
C ARG A 155 14.14 5.93 -0.09
N ASP A 156 15.24 5.85 0.62
CA ASP A 156 16.39 5.03 0.24
C ASP A 156 16.61 3.84 1.16
N ASN A 157 15.66 3.37 1.92
CA ASN A 157 15.72 2.09 2.65
C ASN A 157 17.08 1.72 3.30
N LEU A 158 18.06 2.63 3.46
CA LEU A 158 19.38 2.31 4.00
C LEU A 158 20.08 3.52 4.61
N PRO A 159 20.80 3.31 5.66
CA PRO A 159 20.83 2.21 6.64
C PRO A 159 19.69 2.33 7.65
N ASN A 160 18.91 3.41 7.59
CA ASN A 160 17.84 3.77 8.51
C ASN A 160 16.50 3.64 7.80
N ASP A 161 16.16 2.41 7.40
CA ASP A 161 14.89 2.10 6.77
C ASP A 161 13.74 2.33 7.78
N PRO A 162 12.96 3.44 7.69
CA PRO A 162 12.01 3.79 8.73
C PRO A 162 10.87 2.78 8.78
N PHE A 163 10.58 2.30 9.98
CA PHE A 163 9.41 1.52 10.29
C PHE A 163 8.95 1.94 11.69
N GLU A 164 8.26 3.08 11.78
CA GLU A 164 7.87 3.72 13.02
C GLU A 164 6.39 4.11 13.04
N LEU A 165 5.82 4.53 11.89
CA LEU A 165 4.47 5.07 11.80
C LEU A 165 3.42 4.06 11.32
N THR A 166 3.85 3.02 10.61
CA THR A 166 2.95 2.04 9.99
C THR A 166 2.87 0.71 10.74
N HIS A 167 3.30 0.67 12.00
CA HIS A 167 3.14 -0.48 12.88
C HIS A 167 1.66 -0.85 13.05
N ALA A 168 1.37 -2.15 13.06
CA ALA A 168 0.01 -2.64 13.16
C ALA A 168 -0.70 -2.18 14.45
N GLN A 169 0.02 -2.08 15.58
CA GLN A 169 -0.55 -1.61 16.84
C GLN A 169 -0.95 -0.13 16.77
N GLN A 170 -0.10 0.73 16.19
CA GLN A 170 -0.41 2.15 16.03
C GLN A 170 -1.64 2.36 15.15
N MET A 171 -1.71 1.62 14.04
CA MET A 171 -2.88 1.68 13.15
C MET A 171 -4.15 1.16 13.83
N LEU A 172 -4.05 0.12 14.65
CA LEU A 172 -5.17 -0.40 15.44
C LEU A 172 -5.69 0.64 16.45
N ASP A 173 -4.77 1.28 17.19
CA ASP A 173 -5.11 2.29 18.18
C ASP A 173 -5.75 3.52 17.52
N LEU A 174 -5.22 3.94 16.37
CA LEU A 174 -5.82 5.00 15.57
C LEU A 174 -7.25 4.66 15.15
N LEU A 175 -7.49 3.47 14.58
CA LEU A 175 -8.81 3.08 14.08
C LEU A 175 -9.84 2.83 15.18
N LYS A 176 -9.40 2.55 16.41
CA LYS A 176 -10.28 2.51 17.59
C LYS A 176 -10.72 3.90 18.06
N ASN A 177 -9.92 4.93 17.79
CA ASN A 177 -10.22 6.31 18.15
C ASN A 177 -10.97 7.00 17.01
N ARG A 178 -12.30 6.93 17.02
CA ARG A 178 -13.15 7.47 15.95
C ARG A 178 -12.95 8.96 15.72
N ASP A 179 -12.72 9.73 16.77
CA ASP A 179 -12.54 11.19 16.65
C ASP A 179 -11.23 11.52 15.91
N GLN A 180 -10.16 10.75 16.14
CA GLN A 180 -8.91 10.88 15.39
C GLN A 180 -9.09 10.47 13.93
N VAL A 181 -9.82 9.39 13.65
CA VAL A 181 -10.11 8.95 12.28
C VAL A 181 -10.84 10.04 11.50
N GLU A 182 -11.89 10.62 12.06
CA GLU A 182 -12.64 11.70 11.39
C GLU A 182 -11.76 12.93 11.17
N HIS A 183 -10.94 13.33 12.14
CA HIS A 183 -10.00 14.45 11.98
C HIS A 183 -8.96 14.20 10.87
N ILE A 184 -8.41 12.99 10.76
CA ILE A 184 -7.48 12.63 9.68
C ILE A 184 -8.20 12.61 8.32
N LYS A 185 -9.44 12.13 8.25
CA LYS A 185 -10.24 12.20 7.03
C LYS A 185 -10.42 13.64 6.54
N GLU A 186 -10.69 14.58 7.44
CA GLU A 186 -10.83 16.01 7.12
C GLU A 186 -9.52 16.60 6.58
N ILE A 187 -8.38 16.34 7.24
CA ILE A 187 -7.05 16.81 6.79
C ILE A 187 -6.73 16.25 5.41
N ASN A 188 -6.90 14.96 5.22
CA ASN A 188 -6.60 14.29 3.95
C ASN A 188 -7.52 14.76 2.81
N ALA A 189 -8.78 15.07 3.10
CA ALA A 189 -9.70 15.63 2.12
C ALA A 189 -9.30 17.07 1.71
N ALA A 190 -8.82 17.89 2.65
CA ALA A 190 -8.32 19.23 2.38
C ALA A 190 -7.05 19.19 1.51
N SER A 191 -6.07 18.35 1.87
CA SER A 191 -4.82 18.18 1.12
C SER A 191 -5.03 17.65 -0.30
N ALA A 192 -6.01 16.78 -0.51
CA ALA A 192 -6.35 16.28 -1.83
C ALA A 192 -6.92 17.36 -2.77
N ASN A 193 -7.54 18.41 -2.23
CA ASN A 193 -8.06 19.53 -3.00
C ASN A 193 -6.96 20.55 -3.39
N GLU A 194 -5.89 20.65 -2.61
CA GLU A 194 -4.78 21.58 -2.88
C GLU A 194 -3.78 21.03 -3.91
N ASN A 195 -3.70 19.72 -4.11
CA ASN A 195 -2.73 19.04 -4.96
C ASN A 195 -3.19 18.82 -6.42
N LEU A 196 -4.13 19.61 -6.93
CA LEU A 196 -4.65 19.50 -8.31
C LEU A 196 -3.68 19.99 -9.40
N GLU A 197 -2.54 20.58 -9.06
CA GLU A 197 -1.49 20.94 -10.01
C GLU A 197 -0.37 19.87 -10.01
N LEU A 198 -0.44 18.95 -10.95
CA LEU A 198 0.56 17.88 -11.16
C LEU A 198 1.79 18.41 -11.89
N PRO A 199 3.02 18.15 -11.42
CA PRO A 199 4.21 18.26 -12.26
C PRO A 199 4.27 17.07 -13.22
N GLY A 200 4.13 17.36 -14.52
CA GLY A 200 4.12 16.37 -15.61
C GLY A 200 5.46 15.67 -15.91
N GLN A 201 6.43 15.67 -15.01
CA GLN A 201 7.81 15.21 -15.28
C GLN A 201 8.09 13.72 -15.02
N VAL A 202 7.26 13.02 -14.24
CA VAL A 202 7.58 11.61 -13.87
C VAL A 202 7.25 10.60 -14.96
N LEU A 203 6.39 10.94 -15.92
CA LEU A 203 5.99 10.03 -17.00
C LEU A 203 6.86 10.13 -18.25
N ALA A 204 7.47 11.29 -18.54
CA ALA A 204 8.34 11.48 -19.69
C ALA A 204 9.62 10.62 -19.61
N ASP A 205 10.09 10.33 -18.40
CA ASP A 205 11.30 9.50 -18.20
C ASP A 205 11.08 8.00 -18.45
N PHE A 206 9.83 7.54 -18.48
CA PHE A 206 9.52 6.12 -18.68
C PHE A 206 9.37 5.75 -20.16
N GLU A 207 8.93 6.68 -21.00
CA GLU A 207 8.72 6.42 -22.45
C GLU A 207 10.05 6.48 -23.26
N HIS A 208 11.09 7.16 -22.75
CA HIS A 208 12.38 7.30 -23.46
C HIS A 208 13.45 6.26 -23.12
N LYS A 209 13.21 5.33 -22.19
CA LYS A 209 14.21 4.29 -21.80
C LYS A 209 13.80 2.86 -22.13
N THR A 210 12.74 2.66 -22.88
CA THR A 210 12.27 1.34 -23.33
C THR A 210 12.38 1.14 -24.85
N MET A 211 13.31 1.90 -25.52
CA MET A 211 13.79 1.54 -26.85
C MET A 211 15.25 1.17 -26.80
#